data_ea02f6aff9e0d6b37811ffdcba2edf8e
#
_entry.id   ea02f6aff9e0d6b37811ffdcba2edf8e
#
_cell.length_a   1.000
_cell.length_b   1.000
_cell.length_c   1.000
_cell.angle_alpha   90.00
_cell.angle_beta   90.00
_cell.angle_gamma   90.00
#
_symmetry.space_group_name_H-M   'P 1'
#
loop_
_entity.id
_entity.type
_entity.pdbx_description
1 polymer ?
#
loop_
_entity_poly.entity_id
_entity_poly.type
_entity_poly.pdbx_seq_one_letter_code
_entity_poly.pdbx_strand_id
1 'polypeptide(L)'
;VQAQTSEIILNNGKVVKGKIKSLSFNVDNTHEVRIKNEVSGENFDYTSADVKEIKFYGKKAKEVTNWIPLYAQMGLGMSYKKAPKLYKNPVFLHPVYKGKNISAYVHYIRTNTHVKSGSIYGFGLMFYYKSKDEDFARSYYLMDNSIAGIGQKTVLKMYFKGYPQIKEILKGLSMKEIRKVPTILVRKLDEVLE
;
A
#
# COMPACT_ATOMS: atom_id res chain seq x y z
N VAL A 1 5.96 -22.04 23.45
CA VAL A 1 5.89 -21.60 22.06
C VAL A 1 6.55 -20.23 21.98
N GLN A 2 7.74 -20.15 21.39
CA GLN A 2 8.45 -18.88 21.19
C GLN A 2 7.61 -18.02 20.22
N ALA A 3 7.31 -16.79 20.62
CA ALA A 3 6.64 -15.85 19.73
C ALA A 3 7.56 -15.59 18.51
N GLN A 4 7.04 -15.78 17.31
CA GLN A 4 7.80 -15.50 16.10
C GLN A 4 8.17 -14.01 16.07
N THR A 5 9.45 -13.72 15.86
CA THR A 5 10.01 -12.39 15.81
C THR A 5 9.92 -11.84 14.39
N SER A 6 9.56 -10.57 14.24
CA SER A 6 9.56 -9.91 12.92
C SER A 6 10.98 -9.80 12.39
N GLU A 7 11.13 -9.81 11.07
CA GLU A 7 12.40 -9.76 10.37
C GLU A 7 12.43 -8.57 9.39
N ILE A 8 13.54 -7.82 9.42
CA ILE A 8 13.87 -6.86 8.38
C ILE A 8 15.04 -7.42 7.58
N ILE A 9 14.82 -7.63 6.30
CA ILE A 9 15.85 -8.06 5.36
C ILE A 9 16.37 -6.81 4.64
N LEU A 10 17.65 -6.48 4.84
CA LEU A 10 18.29 -5.35 4.20
C LEU A 10 18.76 -5.68 2.78
N ASN A 11 19.00 -4.66 1.98
CA ASN A 11 19.49 -4.81 0.59
C ASN A 11 20.85 -5.51 0.50
N ASN A 12 21.68 -5.39 1.53
CA ASN A 12 22.97 -6.09 1.63
C ASN A 12 22.86 -7.55 2.11
N GLY A 13 21.64 -8.08 2.28
CA GLY A 13 21.37 -9.44 2.74
C GLY A 13 21.38 -9.64 4.26
N LYS A 14 21.73 -8.62 5.05
CA LYS A 14 21.66 -8.71 6.51
C LYS A 14 20.20 -8.84 6.97
N VAL A 15 19.96 -9.75 7.90
CA VAL A 15 18.65 -9.95 8.54
C VAL A 15 18.69 -9.42 9.96
N VAL A 16 17.77 -8.53 10.29
CA VAL A 16 17.60 -7.98 11.65
C VAL A 16 16.30 -8.52 12.22
N LYS A 17 16.39 -9.21 13.35
CA LYS A 17 15.24 -9.81 14.05
C LYS A 17 14.84 -8.99 15.26
N GLY A 18 13.55 -8.88 15.50
CA GLY A 18 13.07 -8.14 16.66
C GLY A 18 11.60 -7.79 16.60
N LYS A 19 11.22 -6.84 17.43
CA LYS A 19 9.84 -6.33 17.49
C LYS A 19 9.73 -5.02 16.71
N ILE A 20 8.93 -5.01 15.66
CA ILE A 20 8.59 -3.77 14.94
C ILE A 20 7.85 -2.83 15.89
N LYS A 21 8.35 -1.61 16.01
CA LYS A 21 7.80 -0.54 16.85
C LYS A 21 6.93 0.43 16.07
N SER A 22 7.38 0.81 14.89
CA SER A 22 6.65 1.72 14.01
C SER A 22 7.01 1.48 12.54
N LEU A 23 6.06 1.83 11.68
CA LEU A 23 6.20 1.94 10.25
C LEU A 23 5.54 3.26 9.88
N SER A 24 6.32 4.28 9.52
CA SER A 24 5.81 5.65 9.36
C SER A 24 6.65 6.46 8.39
N PHE A 25 6.07 7.56 7.90
CA PHE A 25 6.83 8.58 7.18
C PHE A 25 7.52 9.52 8.17
N ASN A 26 8.77 9.86 7.88
CA ASN A 26 9.48 10.94 8.55
C ASN A 26 9.09 12.32 7.96
N VAL A 27 9.71 13.37 8.48
CA VAL A 27 9.48 14.76 8.05
C VAL A 27 9.77 15.00 6.56
N ASP A 28 10.67 14.21 5.96
CA ASP A 28 11.06 14.30 4.55
C ASP A 28 10.21 13.39 3.63
N ASN A 29 9.12 12.84 4.15
CA ASN A 29 8.30 11.84 3.46
C ASN A 29 9.07 10.57 3.04
N THR A 30 10.15 10.24 3.72
CA THR A 30 10.82 8.95 3.60
C THR A 30 10.13 7.96 4.54
N HIS A 31 9.80 6.78 4.02
CA HIS A 31 9.17 5.74 4.83
C HIS A 31 10.24 5.01 5.64
N GLU A 32 10.03 4.89 6.94
CA GLU A 32 10.95 4.30 7.89
C GLU A 32 10.30 3.19 8.70
N VAL A 33 11.09 2.18 9.04
CA VAL A 33 10.73 1.14 9.98
C VAL A 33 11.64 1.17 11.18
N ARG A 34 11.06 1.19 12.38
CA ARG A 34 11.77 1.05 13.64
C ARG A 34 11.59 -0.34 14.21
N ILE A 35 12.70 -1.00 14.53
CA ILE A 35 12.72 -2.32 15.14
C ILE A 35 13.53 -2.31 16.44
N LYS A 36 12.98 -2.92 17.50
CA LYS A 36 13.76 -3.24 18.70
C LYS A 36 14.40 -4.60 18.49
N ASN A 37 15.74 -4.63 18.38
CA ASN A 37 16.50 -5.84 18.16
C ASN A 37 16.32 -6.83 19.34
N GLU A 38 16.13 -8.10 19.03
CA GLU A 38 15.88 -9.11 20.05
C GLU A 38 17.10 -9.49 20.88
N VAL A 39 18.31 -9.31 20.33
CA VAL A 39 19.56 -9.67 20.98
C VAL A 39 20.10 -8.51 21.81
N SER A 40 20.28 -7.32 21.18
CA SER A 40 20.85 -6.16 21.88
C SER A 40 19.84 -5.39 22.72
N GLY A 41 18.54 -5.55 22.42
CA GLY A 41 17.47 -4.75 23.03
C GLY A 41 17.42 -3.30 22.58
N GLU A 42 18.30 -2.89 21.66
CA GLU A 42 18.38 -1.54 21.11
C GLU A 42 17.37 -1.31 19.99
N ASN A 43 17.01 -0.05 19.75
CA ASN A 43 16.19 0.33 18.62
C ASN A 43 17.07 0.72 17.44
N PHE A 44 16.71 0.19 16.26
CA PHE A 44 17.32 0.56 15.00
C PHE A 44 16.25 1.10 14.05
N ASP A 45 16.62 2.12 13.30
CA ASP A 45 15.79 2.73 12.26
C ASP A 45 16.39 2.43 10.88
N TYR A 46 15.55 1.97 9.97
CA TYR A 46 15.93 1.70 8.58
C TYR A 46 14.97 2.41 7.65
N THR A 47 15.51 3.03 6.61
CA THR A 47 14.70 3.65 5.56
C THR A 47 14.25 2.61 4.54
N SER A 48 13.18 2.93 3.80
CA SER A 48 12.72 2.10 2.70
C SER A 48 13.74 1.89 1.59
N ALA A 49 14.76 2.77 1.49
CA ALA A 49 15.87 2.61 0.55
C ALA A 49 16.88 1.53 0.98
N ASP A 50 16.97 1.24 2.29
CA ASP A 50 17.91 0.27 2.85
C ASP A 50 17.34 -1.14 2.92
N VAL A 51 16.00 -1.25 2.89
CA VAL A 51 15.25 -2.47 3.16
C VAL A 51 14.82 -3.15 1.87
N LYS A 52 15.03 -4.46 1.79
CA LYS A 52 14.50 -5.32 0.73
C LYS A 52 13.09 -5.83 1.04
N GLU A 53 12.86 -6.24 2.29
CA GLU A 53 11.60 -6.83 2.74
C GLU A 53 11.46 -6.73 4.26
N ILE A 54 10.24 -6.54 4.73
CA ILE A 54 9.86 -6.69 6.13
C ILE A 54 8.90 -7.86 6.25
N LYS A 55 9.22 -8.83 7.10
CA LYS A 55 8.30 -9.90 7.51
C LYS A 55 7.76 -9.59 8.88
N PHE A 56 6.52 -9.15 8.93
CA PHE A 56 5.84 -8.82 10.17
C PHE A 56 5.04 -10.02 10.66
N TYR A 57 5.36 -10.48 11.87
CA TYR A 57 4.63 -11.54 12.56
C TYR A 57 3.67 -10.90 13.58
N GLY A 58 2.37 -11.05 13.36
CA GLY A 58 1.34 -10.57 14.27
C GLY A 58 1.32 -11.35 15.60
N LYS A 59 0.59 -10.83 16.58
CA LYS A 59 0.44 -11.48 17.92
C LYS A 59 -0.13 -12.91 17.85
N LYS A 60 -0.89 -13.22 16.81
CA LYS A 60 -1.35 -14.58 16.51
C LYS A 60 -0.44 -15.12 15.41
N ALA A 61 0.48 -16.01 15.77
CA ALA A 61 1.55 -16.58 14.94
C ALA A 61 1.12 -17.23 13.58
N LYS A 62 -0.11 -17.02 13.15
CA LYS A 62 -0.67 -17.55 11.89
C LYS A 62 -0.65 -16.56 10.73
N GLU A 63 -0.39 -15.29 10.96
CA GLU A 63 -0.44 -14.26 9.91
C GLU A 63 0.92 -13.59 9.78
N VAL A 64 1.63 -13.95 8.73
CA VAL A 64 2.82 -13.21 8.26
C VAL A 64 2.36 -12.18 7.25
N THR A 65 2.63 -10.91 7.50
CA THR A 65 2.45 -9.87 6.49
C THR A 65 3.80 -9.42 5.97
N ASN A 66 3.99 -9.52 4.65
CA ASN A 66 5.20 -9.04 4.00
C ASN A 66 4.99 -7.61 3.54
N TRP A 67 6.00 -6.76 3.76
CA TRP A 67 6.03 -5.38 3.29
C TRP A 67 7.27 -5.21 2.43
N ILE A 68 7.07 -4.70 1.23
CA ILE A 68 8.14 -4.50 0.26
C ILE A 68 8.23 -3.02 -0.13
N PRO A 69 9.45 -2.47 -0.28
CA PRO A 69 9.63 -1.10 -0.73
C PRO A 69 9.38 -1.01 -2.24
N LEU A 70 8.42 -0.18 -2.64
CA LEU A 70 8.13 0.13 -4.04
C LEU A 70 8.00 1.64 -4.23
N TYR A 71 8.45 2.14 -5.36
CA TYR A 71 8.08 3.50 -5.76
C TYR A 71 6.57 3.56 -5.95
N ALA A 72 5.95 4.61 -5.46
CA ALA A 72 4.50 4.72 -5.43
C ALA A 72 4.05 6.16 -5.74
N GLN A 73 2.87 6.26 -6.34
CA GLN A 73 2.20 7.53 -6.58
C GLN A 73 1.81 8.18 -5.25
N MET A 74 2.11 9.48 -5.12
CA MET A 74 1.74 10.27 -3.94
C MET A 74 0.27 10.67 -4.02
N GLY A 75 -0.54 10.17 -3.08
CA GLY A 75 -1.97 10.47 -3.00
C GLY A 75 -2.80 9.90 -4.16
N LEU A 76 -4.09 10.19 -4.16
CA LEU A 76 -4.99 9.90 -5.28
C LEU A 76 -4.91 11.05 -6.30
N GLY A 77 -3.98 10.95 -7.25
CA GLY A 77 -3.82 11.95 -8.30
C GLY A 77 -4.90 11.82 -9.38
N MET A 78 -5.61 12.90 -9.70
CA MET A 78 -6.66 12.90 -10.74
C MET A 78 -6.15 13.23 -12.15
N SER A 79 -4.88 13.55 -12.33
CA SER A 79 -4.36 14.00 -13.62
C SER A 79 -3.60 12.93 -14.37
N TYR A 80 -4.26 12.26 -15.32
CA TYR A 80 -3.63 11.30 -16.23
C TYR A 80 -2.93 11.93 -17.42
N LYS A 81 -3.02 13.25 -17.57
CA LYS A 81 -2.31 13.97 -18.65
C LYS A 81 -0.84 14.21 -18.32
N LYS A 82 -0.44 14.05 -17.07
CA LYS A 82 0.93 14.21 -16.59
C LYS A 82 1.39 12.91 -15.94
N ALA A 83 2.70 12.66 -15.96
CA ALA A 83 3.29 11.59 -15.14
C ALA A 83 2.85 11.77 -13.67
N PRO A 84 2.45 10.70 -12.97
CA PRO A 84 2.02 10.82 -11.61
C PRO A 84 3.17 11.32 -10.72
N LYS A 85 2.85 12.16 -9.75
CA LYS A 85 3.83 12.57 -8.75
C LYS A 85 4.13 11.35 -7.86
N LEU A 86 5.37 10.92 -7.85
CA LEU A 86 5.83 9.81 -7.02
C LEU A 86 6.41 10.34 -5.71
N TYR A 87 6.39 9.50 -4.68
CA TYR A 87 7.25 9.70 -3.52
C TYR A 87 8.72 9.69 -3.97
N LYS A 88 9.55 10.51 -3.33
CA LYS A 88 10.98 10.61 -3.64
C LYS A 88 11.71 9.29 -3.40
N ASN A 89 11.33 8.59 -2.35
CA ASN A 89 11.86 7.30 -1.95
C ASN A 89 10.78 6.21 -2.03
N PRO A 90 11.14 4.92 -2.10
CA PRO A 90 10.17 3.84 -2.05
C PRO A 90 9.28 3.91 -0.81
N VAL A 91 8.10 3.34 -0.91
CA VAL A 91 7.12 3.22 0.18
C VAL A 91 6.94 1.74 0.50
N PHE A 92 6.88 1.38 1.77
CA PHE A 92 6.56 0.01 2.17
C PHE A 92 5.10 -0.31 1.84
N LEU A 93 4.89 -1.19 0.89
CA LEU A 93 3.59 -1.66 0.46
C LEU A 93 3.41 -3.14 0.81
N HIS A 94 2.21 -3.48 1.31
CA HIS A 94 1.83 -4.86 1.55
C HIS A 94 1.10 -5.43 0.34
N PRO A 95 1.63 -6.51 -0.31
CA PRO A 95 0.95 -7.15 -1.42
C PRO A 95 -0.32 -7.87 -0.91
N VAL A 96 -1.47 -7.53 -1.48
CA VAL A 96 -2.78 -8.12 -1.16
C VAL A 96 -3.36 -8.95 -2.30
N TYR A 97 -2.82 -8.79 -3.50
CA TYR A 97 -3.08 -9.63 -4.66
C TYR A 97 -1.85 -9.68 -5.55
N LYS A 98 -1.44 -10.88 -5.94
CA LYS A 98 -0.30 -11.15 -6.81
C LYS A 98 -0.81 -11.77 -8.10
N GLY A 99 -0.95 -10.94 -9.13
CA GLY A 99 -1.40 -11.36 -10.46
C GLY A 99 -0.24 -11.62 -11.42
N LYS A 100 -0.55 -12.15 -12.59
CA LYS A 100 0.39 -12.43 -13.66
C LYS A 100 0.84 -11.15 -14.37
N ASN A 101 -0.09 -10.24 -14.62
CA ASN A 101 0.13 -9.00 -15.37
C ASN A 101 0.06 -7.77 -14.47
N ILE A 102 -0.77 -7.81 -13.42
CA ILE A 102 -1.01 -6.68 -12.53
C ILE A 102 -1.24 -7.18 -11.10
N SER A 103 -0.63 -6.53 -10.13
CA SER A 103 -0.72 -6.87 -8.71
C SER A 103 -1.32 -5.72 -7.91
N ALA A 104 -1.94 -6.02 -6.77
CA ALA A 104 -2.50 -5.02 -5.87
C ALA A 104 -1.75 -4.99 -4.54
N TYR A 105 -1.64 -3.79 -4.00
CA TYR A 105 -0.93 -3.51 -2.76
C TYR A 105 -1.77 -2.56 -1.89
N VAL A 106 -1.49 -2.57 -0.60
CA VAL A 106 -2.07 -1.61 0.34
C VAL A 106 -0.98 -0.92 1.16
N HIS A 107 -1.31 0.26 1.60
CA HIS A 107 -0.51 1.04 2.52
C HIS A 107 -1.43 1.71 3.55
N TYR A 108 -1.05 1.69 4.82
CA TYR A 108 -1.73 2.44 5.87
C TYR A 108 -1.31 3.90 5.81
N ILE A 109 -2.28 4.78 5.68
CA ILE A 109 -2.05 6.22 5.71
C ILE A 109 -2.77 6.86 6.90
N ARG A 110 -2.18 7.94 7.41
CA ARG A 110 -2.89 8.83 8.33
C ARG A 110 -3.70 9.81 7.50
N THR A 111 -5.00 9.84 7.71
CA THR A 111 -5.89 10.79 7.06
C THR A 111 -6.16 11.97 7.98
N ASN A 112 -6.21 13.17 7.40
CA ASN A 112 -6.61 14.38 8.09
C ASN A 112 -7.75 15.01 7.30
N THR A 113 -8.96 14.97 7.87
CA THR A 113 -10.14 15.55 7.24
C THR A 113 -10.52 16.82 7.98
N HIS A 114 -10.45 17.95 7.26
CA HIS A 114 -10.91 19.24 7.77
C HIS A 114 -12.45 19.29 7.65
N VAL A 115 -13.11 19.41 8.77
CA VAL A 115 -14.55 19.68 8.87
C VAL A 115 -14.78 21.03 9.53
N LYS A 116 -15.96 21.61 9.37
CA LYS A 116 -16.29 22.94 9.95
C LYS A 116 -16.03 23.05 11.46
N SER A 117 -16.04 21.94 12.17
CA SER A 117 -15.80 21.86 13.63
C SER A 117 -14.35 21.58 14.03
N GLY A 118 -13.41 21.49 13.06
CA GLY A 118 -12.00 21.20 13.34
C GLY A 118 -11.39 20.15 12.40
N SER A 119 -10.27 19.56 12.83
CA SER A 119 -9.59 18.51 12.07
C SER A 119 -9.85 17.14 12.70
N ILE A 120 -10.35 16.21 11.90
CA ILE A 120 -10.51 14.81 12.32
C ILE A 120 -9.34 14.02 11.75
N TYR A 121 -8.58 13.37 12.64
CA TYR A 121 -7.51 12.47 12.27
C TYR A 121 -8.03 11.04 12.22
N GLY A 122 -7.81 10.37 11.12
CA GLY A 122 -8.20 8.98 10.91
C GLY A 122 -7.05 8.15 10.35
N PHE A 123 -7.28 6.85 10.23
CA PHE A 123 -6.41 5.94 9.50
C PHE A 123 -7.19 5.38 8.32
N GLY A 124 -6.56 5.35 7.18
CA GLY A 124 -7.13 4.80 5.96
C GLY A 124 -6.20 3.77 5.33
N LEU A 125 -6.76 2.99 4.42
CA LEU A 125 -6.02 2.10 3.55
C LEU A 125 -5.99 2.69 2.14
N MET A 126 -4.80 3.03 1.68
CA MET A 126 -4.58 3.40 0.29
C MET A 126 -4.26 2.14 -0.51
N PHE A 127 -5.06 1.90 -1.54
CA PHE A 127 -4.86 0.80 -2.46
C PHE A 127 -4.10 1.25 -3.70
N TYR A 128 -3.14 0.43 -4.09
CA TYR A 128 -2.30 0.63 -5.26
C TYR A 128 -2.41 -0.58 -6.18
N TYR A 129 -2.18 -0.35 -7.46
CA TYR A 129 -1.87 -1.42 -8.40
C TYR A 129 -0.52 -1.15 -9.07
N LYS A 130 0.13 -2.22 -9.51
CA LYS A 130 1.38 -2.14 -10.28
C LYS A 130 1.31 -3.16 -11.41
N SER A 131 1.44 -2.68 -12.65
CA SER A 131 1.67 -3.54 -13.80
C SER A 131 3.06 -4.16 -13.73
N LYS A 132 3.23 -5.34 -14.34
CA LYS A 132 4.55 -5.96 -14.50
C LYS A 132 5.54 -5.09 -15.30
N ASP A 133 5.02 -4.25 -16.20
CA ASP A 133 5.78 -3.40 -17.11
C ASP A 133 6.05 -1.99 -16.55
N GLU A 134 5.60 -1.69 -15.32
CA GLU A 134 5.84 -0.40 -14.65
C GLU A 134 6.76 -0.56 -13.45
N ASP A 135 7.59 0.45 -13.19
CA ASP A 135 8.52 0.46 -12.05
C ASP A 135 7.92 1.05 -10.77
N PHE A 136 6.67 1.53 -10.83
CA PHE A 136 6.01 2.14 -9.69
C PHE A 136 4.56 1.69 -9.56
N ALA A 137 4.03 1.82 -8.33
CA ALA A 137 2.65 1.50 -8.01
C ALA A 137 1.75 2.75 -8.11
N ARG A 138 0.59 2.60 -8.75
CA ARG A 138 -0.42 3.66 -8.93
C ARG A 138 -1.51 3.54 -7.89
N SER A 139 -1.84 4.64 -7.23
CA SER A 139 -2.95 4.68 -6.29
C SER A 139 -4.29 4.72 -7.04
N TYR A 140 -5.30 3.97 -6.57
CA TYR A 140 -6.61 3.96 -7.21
C TYR A 140 -7.80 4.01 -6.25
N TYR A 141 -7.60 3.69 -4.98
CA TYR A 141 -8.70 3.67 -4.02
C TYR A 141 -8.20 4.02 -2.62
N LEU A 142 -8.97 4.84 -1.91
CA LEU A 142 -8.76 5.14 -0.50
C LEU A 142 -9.96 4.63 0.28
N MET A 143 -9.72 3.69 1.18
CA MET A 143 -10.68 3.26 2.18
C MET A 143 -10.38 4.03 3.46
N ASP A 144 -11.25 4.98 3.79
CA ASP A 144 -11.16 5.80 4.98
C ASP A 144 -12.37 5.52 5.88
N ASN A 145 -12.13 5.36 7.18
CA ASN A 145 -13.19 5.13 8.16
C ASN A 145 -14.06 6.38 8.41
N SER A 146 -13.57 7.58 8.03
CA SER A 146 -14.26 8.85 8.25
C SER A 146 -15.13 9.30 7.08
N ILE A 147 -14.88 8.78 5.87
CA ILE A 147 -15.62 9.16 4.66
C ILE A 147 -15.99 7.88 3.92
N ALA A 148 -17.28 7.68 3.64
CA ALA A 148 -17.75 6.62 2.77
C ALA A 148 -17.00 6.71 1.42
N GLY A 149 -16.08 5.80 1.20
CA GLY A 149 -15.06 5.71 0.15
C GLY A 149 -15.31 6.60 -1.07
N ILE A 150 -14.43 7.55 -1.30
CA ILE A 150 -14.45 8.40 -2.49
C ILE A 150 -14.19 7.51 -3.70
N GLY A 151 -15.25 7.07 -4.35
CA GLY A 151 -15.12 6.22 -5.52
C GLY A 151 -16.44 6.12 -6.25
N GLN A 152 -16.74 7.14 -7.03
CA GLN A 152 -17.69 6.97 -8.11
C GLN A 152 -16.99 6.16 -9.22
N LYS A 153 -17.71 5.28 -9.90
CA LYS A 153 -17.19 4.49 -11.03
C LYS A 153 -16.49 5.34 -12.10
N THR A 154 -16.93 6.58 -12.29
CA THR A 154 -16.30 7.54 -13.22
C THR A 154 -14.85 7.85 -12.81
N VAL A 155 -14.60 8.07 -11.52
CA VAL A 155 -13.26 8.34 -11.01
C VAL A 155 -12.36 7.09 -11.14
N LEU A 156 -12.91 5.91 -10.85
CA LEU A 156 -12.18 4.66 -11.04
C LEU A 156 -11.77 4.42 -12.48
N LYS A 157 -12.66 4.74 -13.46
CA LYS A 157 -12.30 4.72 -14.89
C LYS A 157 -11.09 5.60 -15.21
N MET A 158 -10.98 6.75 -14.56
CA MET A 158 -9.85 7.65 -14.75
C MET A 158 -8.55 7.04 -14.20
N TYR A 159 -8.59 6.40 -13.03
CA TYR A 159 -7.40 5.78 -12.43
C TYR A 159 -6.87 4.59 -13.24
N PHE A 160 -7.73 3.91 -13.97
CA PHE A 160 -7.38 2.79 -14.84
C PHE A 160 -7.42 3.15 -16.34
N LYS A 161 -7.16 4.41 -16.70
CA LYS A 161 -7.27 4.89 -18.09
C LYS A 161 -6.41 4.12 -19.09
N GLY A 162 -5.26 3.57 -18.65
CA GLY A 162 -4.41 2.70 -19.48
C GLY A 162 -5.01 1.33 -19.81
N TYR A 163 -6.16 1.00 -19.21
CA TYR A 163 -6.80 -0.31 -19.35
C TYR A 163 -8.24 -0.15 -19.84
N PRO A 164 -8.49 -0.20 -21.15
CA PRO A 164 -9.86 -0.01 -21.71
C PRO A 164 -10.87 -1.03 -21.18
N GLN A 165 -10.42 -2.23 -20.82
CA GLN A 165 -11.22 -3.32 -20.22
C GLN A 165 -11.94 -2.90 -18.93
N ILE A 166 -11.41 -1.91 -18.21
CA ILE A 166 -11.98 -1.46 -16.93
C ILE A 166 -13.42 -0.96 -17.07
N LYS A 167 -13.82 -0.47 -18.24
CA LYS A 167 -15.20 0.01 -18.49
C LYS A 167 -16.22 -1.11 -18.33
N GLU A 168 -15.94 -2.28 -18.89
CA GLU A 168 -16.82 -3.44 -18.81
C GLU A 168 -16.78 -4.06 -17.41
N ILE A 169 -15.62 -4.14 -16.80
CA ILE A 169 -15.46 -4.61 -15.42
C ILE A 169 -16.32 -3.77 -14.47
N LEU A 170 -16.26 -2.44 -14.59
CA LEU A 170 -17.05 -1.52 -13.75
C LEU A 170 -18.56 -1.57 -14.01
N LYS A 171 -19.01 -1.95 -15.22
CA LYS A 171 -20.45 -2.19 -15.48
C LYS A 171 -20.95 -3.40 -14.69
N GLY A 172 -20.16 -4.47 -14.62
CA GLY A 172 -20.51 -5.71 -13.94
C GLY A 172 -20.38 -5.68 -12.40
N LEU A 173 -19.85 -4.60 -11.82
CA LEU A 173 -19.63 -4.48 -10.38
C LEU A 173 -20.48 -3.35 -9.78
N SER A 174 -21.06 -3.58 -8.62
CA SER A 174 -21.65 -2.52 -7.79
C SER A 174 -20.58 -1.77 -7.00
N MET A 175 -20.85 -0.51 -6.64
CA MET A 175 -19.94 0.23 -5.74
C MET A 175 -19.86 -0.41 -4.34
N LYS A 176 -20.89 -1.14 -3.92
CA LYS A 176 -20.90 -1.88 -2.65
C LYS A 176 -19.85 -3.00 -2.65
N GLU A 177 -19.74 -3.75 -3.75
CA GLU A 177 -18.72 -4.80 -3.92
C GLU A 177 -17.32 -4.22 -3.93
N ILE A 178 -17.11 -3.14 -4.71
CA ILE A 178 -15.81 -2.47 -4.79
C ILE A 178 -15.37 -1.93 -3.42
N ARG A 179 -16.29 -1.31 -2.66
CA ARG A 179 -15.99 -0.81 -1.30
C ARG A 179 -15.65 -1.93 -0.33
N LYS A 180 -16.33 -3.07 -0.44
CA LYS A 180 -16.07 -4.23 0.42
C LYS A 180 -14.72 -4.87 0.13
N VAL A 181 -14.34 -4.98 -1.15
CA VAL A 181 -13.10 -5.63 -1.60
C VAL A 181 -12.51 -4.83 -2.77
N PRO A 182 -11.77 -3.73 -2.53
CA PRO A 182 -11.24 -2.88 -3.61
C PRO A 182 -10.31 -3.62 -4.58
N THR A 183 -9.66 -4.68 -4.13
CA THR A 183 -8.78 -5.53 -4.96
C THR A 183 -9.53 -6.29 -6.06
N ILE A 184 -10.88 -6.36 -6.01
CA ILE A 184 -11.69 -7.01 -7.04
C ILE A 184 -11.47 -6.40 -8.42
N LEU A 185 -11.20 -5.10 -8.49
CA LEU A 185 -10.92 -4.40 -9.76
C LEU A 185 -9.64 -4.92 -10.39
N VAL A 186 -8.57 -5.04 -9.59
CA VAL A 186 -7.25 -5.50 -10.07
C VAL A 186 -7.31 -6.98 -10.44
N ARG A 187 -8.00 -7.82 -9.66
CA ARG A 187 -8.19 -9.25 -9.97
C ARG A 187 -8.89 -9.46 -11.30
N LYS A 188 -10.04 -8.79 -11.49
CA LYS A 188 -10.80 -8.91 -12.76
C LYS A 188 -10.05 -8.34 -13.94
N LEU A 189 -9.24 -7.30 -13.72
CA LEU A 189 -8.39 -6.75 -14.76
C LEU A 189 -7.27 -7.72 -15.14
N ASP A 190 -6.62 -8.35 -14.16
CA ASP A 190 -5.58 -9.36 -14.42
C ASP A 190 -6.12 -10.54 -15.21
N GLU A 191 -7.35 -11.00 -14.92
CA GLU A 191 -8.04 -12.10 -15.62
C GLU A 191 -8.28 -11.82 -17.12
N VAL A 192 -8.41 -10.55 -17.52
CA VAL A 192 -8.69 -10.18 -18.91
C VAL A 192 -7.48 -9.61 -19.66
N LEU A 193 -6.33 -9.51 -19.00
CA LEU A 193 -5.06 -9.06 -19.58
C LEU A 193 -4.19 -10.23 -20.10
N GLU A 194 -4.75 -11.41 -20.23
CA GLU A 194 -4.08 -12.60 -20.77
C GLU A 194 -3.68 -12.47 -22.25
#